data_5011eb593c2b193c4f0807eab392435a
#
_entry.id   5011eb593c2b193c4f0807eab392435a
#
_cell.length_a   1.000
_cell.length_b   1.000
_cell.length_c   1.000
_cell.angle_alpha   90.00
_cell.angle_beta   90.00
_cell.angle_gamma   90.00
#
_symmetry.space_group_name_H-M   'P 1'
#
loop_
_entity.id
_entity.type
_entity.pdbx_description
1 polymer ?
#
loop_
_entity_poly.entity_id
_entity_poly.type
_entity_poly.pdbx_seq_one_letter_code
_entity_poly.pdbx_strand_id
1 'polypeptide(L)'
;GINRDITHIAVVDWRAPISNSYYESHLGKITYSVPNERDFEIDLKKKRTYEIKDDKLASFFDTDVVANDELLNKYLSQNKKAVLGEIIATIQKEQNDIIRQSPYKSMIVQGAAGSGKTTVAMHRISYILYNYEKDFKPVDFYIVGSNKILLNYITSVLPDLDVNGVRQMTMEELFVRLLYEDWNSDRQSIAPLAQASKTFPEAMKRGTLDWFYDLEAFCLAY
;
A
#
# COMPACT_ATOMS: atom_id res chain seq x y z
N GLY A 1 -17.29 3.93 -18.79
CA GLY A 1 -18.16 3.11 -19.62
C GLY A 1 -17.32 2.16 -20.45
N ILE A 2 -17.47 0.86 -20.23
CA ILE A 2 -16.83 -0.17 -21.06
C ILE A 2 -17.52 -0.14 -22.40
N ASN A 3 -16.84 0.41 -23.41
CA ASN A 3 -17.28 0.27 -24.77
C ASN A 3 -17.14 -1.21 -25.16
N ARG A 4 -18.22 -1.85 -25.57
CA ARG A 4 -18.27 -3.29 -25.90
C ARG A 4 -17.50 -3.66 -27.16
N ASP A 5 -16.87 -2.71 -27.81
CA ASP A 5 -15.99 -2.96 -28.95
C ASP A 5 -14.61 -3.33 -28.39
N ILE A 6 -14.34 -4.63 -28.37
CA ILE A 6 -13.14 -5.26 -27.76
C ILE A 6 -11.83 -4.76 -28.41
N THR A 7 -11.88 -3.97 -29.45
CA THR A 7 -10.72 -3.47 -30.20
C THR A 7 -10.14 -2.16 -29.67
N HIS A 8 -10.88 -1.40 -28.84
CA HIS A 8 -10.40 -0.10 -28.34
C HIS A 8 -10.76 0.10 -26.87
N ILE A 9 -9.78 -0.12 -26.00
CA ILE A 9 -9.85 0.27 -24.58
C ILE A 9 -9.46 1.74 -24.48
N ALA A 10 -10.42 2.62 -24.16
CA ALA A 10 -10.18 4.06 -24.09
C ALA A 10 -9.65 4.48 -22.69
N VAL A 11 -10.14 3.86 -21.64
CA VAL A 11 -9.75 4.16 -20.25
C VAL A 11 -9.64 2.86 -19.47
N VAL A 12 -8.56 2.73 -18.70
CA VAL A 12 -8.30 1.58 -17.83
C VAL A 12 -8.08 2.10 -16.42
N ASP A 13 -8.69 1.42 -15.44
CA ASP A 13 -8.44 1.69 -14.02
C ASP A 13 -6.98 1.38 -13.67
N TRP A 14 -6.36 2.19 -12.82
CA TRP A 14 -4.98 2.00 -12.39
C TRP A 14 -4.77 0.65 -11.67
N ARG A 15 -5.81 0.10 -11.05
CA ARG A 15 -5.79 -1.21 -10.37
C ARG A 15 -5.77 -2.38 -11.34
N ALA A 16 -6.22 -2.19 -12.57
CA ALA A 16 -6.26 -3.27 -13.56
C ALA A 16 -4.85 -3.84 -13.84
N PRO A 17 -4.71 -5.15 -14.06
CA PRO A 17 -3.41 -5.79 -14.30
C PRO A 17 -2.61 -5.16 -15.43
N ILE A 18 -3.24 -4.84 -16.55
CA ILE A 18 -2.59 -4.22 -17.72
C ILE A 18 -1.97 -2.84 -17.39
N SER A 19 -2.51 -2.12 -16.40
CA SER A 19 -1.98 -0.81 -15.99
C SER A 19 -0.57 -0.91 -15.42
N ASN A 20 -0.09 -2.13 -15.06
CA ASN A 20 1.30 -2.36 -14.69
C ASN A 20 2.28 -1.97 -15.79
N SER A 21 1.87 -2.08 -17.05
CA SER A 21 2.69 -1.71 -18.20
C SER A 21 3.15 -0.24 -18.20
N TYR A 22 2.43 0.63 -17.48
CA TYR A 22 2.82 2.02 -17.32
C TYR A 22 4.16 2.18 -16.57
N TYR A 23 4.47 1.27 -15.66
CA TYR A 23 5.66 1.32 -14.80
C TYR A 23 6.87 0.60 -15.41
N GLU A 24 6.69 -0.05 -16.58
CA GLU A 24 7.83 -0.66 -17.28
C GLU A 24 8.80 0.39 -17.81
N SER A 25 10.08 0.07 -17.73
CA SER A 25 11.16 0.99 -18.10
C SER A 25 11.48 1.01 -19.59
N HIS A 26 10.90 0.10 -20.39
CA HIS A 26 11.19 -0.06 -21.80
C HIS A 26 9.92 -0.20 -22.64
N LEU A 27 10.02 0.11 -23.91
CA LEU A 27 9.01 -0.20 -24.92
C LEU A 27 9.26 -1.59 -25.52
N GLY A 28 8.28 -2.11 -26.27
CA GLY A 28 8.33 -3.40 -26.92
C GLY A 28 7.55 -4.47 -26.17
N LYS A 29 8.00 -5.71 -26.23
CA LYS A 29 7.32 -6.84 -25.62
C LYS A 29 7.47 -6.80 -24.11
N ILE A 30 6.35 -6.75 -23.44
CA ILE A 30 6.24 -6.78 -21.97
C ILE A 30 5.19 -7.79 -21.57
N THR A 31 5.33 -8.33 -20.35
CA THR A 31 4.40 -9.31 -19.80
C THR A 31 3.76 -8.73 -18.54
N TYR A 32 2.46 -8.93 -18.40
CA TYR A 32 1.74 -8.62 -17.15
C TYR A 32 0.93 -9.82 -16.68
N SER A 33 0.86 -10.00 -15.36
CA SER A 33 0.16 -11.12 -14.72
C SER A 33 -1.24 -10.69 -14.30
N VAL A 34 -2.23 -11.54 -14.57
CA VAL A 34 -3.60 -11.39 -14.08
C VAL A 34 -3.80 -12.36 -12.93
N PRO A 35 -4.32 -11.93 -11.77
CA PRO A 35 -4.58 -12.83 -10.65
C PRO A 35 -5.42 -14.03 -11.05
N ASN A 36 -4.99 -15.22 -10.67
CA ASN A 36 -5.63 -16.50 -10.97
C ASN A 36 -5.77 -16.85 -12.47
N GLU A 37 -5.03 -16.17 -13.32
CA GLU A 37 -4.99 -16.43 -14.77
C GLU A 37 -3.53 -16.58 -15.25
N ARG A 38 -3.37 -16.81 -16.55
CA ARG A 38 -2.05 -16.84 -17.20
C ARG A 38 -1.51 -15.43 -17.38
N ASP A 39 -0.21 -15.36 -17.56
CA ASP A 39 0.44 -14.12 -17.99
C ASP A 39 0.06 -13.76 -19.43
N PHE A 40 -0.01 -12.46 -19.68
CA PHE A 40 -0.33 -11.90 -20.99
C PHE A 40 0.87 -11.10 -21.52
N GLU A 41 1.22 -11.32 -22.77
CA GLU A 41 2.24 -10.55 -23.47
C GLU A 41 1.56 -9.46 -24.32
N ILE A 42 2.06 -8.23 -24.22
CA ILE A 42 1.66 -7.12 -25.08
C ILE A 42 2.90 -6.45 -25.67
N ASP A 43 2.70 -5.75 -26.77
CA ASP A 43 3.75 -4.94 -27.41
C ASP A 43 3.48 -3.46 -27.13
N LEU A 44 4.19 -2.92 -26.14
CA LEU A 44 4.07 -1.52 -25.72
C LEU A 44 4.72 -0.61 -26.77
N LYS A 45 3.93 -0.01 -27.63
CA LYS A 45 4.42 0.82 -28.74
C LYS A 45 4.83 2.22 -28.30
N LYS A 46 4.12 2.77 -27.32
CA LYS A 46 4.29 4.15 -26.91
C LYS A 46 3.81 4.36 -25.50
N LYS A 47 4.52 5.20 -24.77
CA LYS A 47 4.14 5.66 -23.43
C LYS A 47 4.12 7.18 -23.44
N ARG A 48 2.96 7.76 -23.15
CA ARG A 48 2.75 9.21 -23.13
C ARG A 48 2.16 9.63 -21.80
N THR A 49 2.77 10.61 -21.17
CA THR A 49 2.30 11.25 -19.96
C THR A 49 1.71 12.60 -20.28
N TYR A 50 0.54 12.90 -19.72
CA TYR A 50 -0.17 14.16 -19.93
C TYR A 50 -0.18 14.96 -18.62
N GLU A 51 0.04 16.26 -18.74
CA GLU A 51 -0.16 17.22 -17.68
C GLU A 51 -1.45 17.98 -17.96
N ILE A 52 -2.43 17.85 -17.07
CA ILE A 52 -3.73 18.49 -17.20
C ILE A 52 -3.84 19.52 -16.07
N LYS A 53 -4.18 20.77 -16.41
CA LYS A 53 -4.44 21.86 -15.47
C LYS A 53 -5.74 22.54 -15.86
N ASP A 54 -6.61 22.74 -14.87
CA ASP A 54 -7.91 23.41 -15.08
C ASP A 54 -8.69 22.81 -16.26
N ASP A 55 -8.79 21.47 -16.29
CA ASP A 55 -9.44 20.67 -17.35
C ASP A 55 -8.89 20.87 -18.77
N LYS A 56 -7.69 21.46 -18.89
CA LYS A 56 -7.00 21.68 -20.16
C LYS A 56 -5.66 20.92 -20.19
N LEU A 57 -5.35 20.39 -21.37
CA LEU A 57 -4.04 19.80 -21.61
C LEU A 57 -2.98 20.92 -21.57
N ALA A 58 -2.18 20.93 -20.51
CA ALA A 58 -1.08 21.88 -20.34
C ALA A 58 0.17 21.45 -21.11
N SER A 59 0.54 20.16 -21.00
CA SER A 59 1.68 19.58 -21.70
C SER A 59 1.54 18.07 -21.83
N PHE A 60 2.34 17.47 -22.71
CA PHE A 60 2.55 16.03 -22.74
C PHE A 60 4.00 15.73 -23.10
N PHE A 61 4.46 14.55 -22.70
CA PHE A 61 5.77 14.06 -23.11
C PHE A 61 5.71 12.55 -23.37
N ASP A 62 6.44 12.13 -24.38
CA ASP A 62 6.59 10.75 -24.76
C ASP A 62 7.85 10.18 -24.11
N THR A 63 7.73 9.00 -23.51
CA THR A 63 8.86 8.28 -22.93
C THR A 63 9.30 7.24 -23.96
N ASP A 64 10.04 7.69 -24.96
CA ASP A 64 10.59 6.83 -26.02
C ASP A 64 12.06 6.43 -25.74
N VAL A 65 12.58 6.80 -24.57
CA VAL A 65 14.02 6.71 -24.32
C VAL A 65 14.38 5.30 -23.89
N VAL A 66 14.86 4.52 -24.85
CA VAL A 66 15.94 3.57 -24.56
C VAL A 66 17.13 4.44 -24.17
N ALA A 67 17.37 4.56 -22.87
CA ALA A 67 18.46 5.36 -22.35
C ALA A 67 19.80 4.78 -22.86
N ASN A 68 20.33 5.38 -23.87
CA ASN A 68 21.77 5.35 -24.13
C ASN A 68 22.39 6.24 -23.04
N ASP A 69 23.18 5.70 -22.14
CA ASP A 69 23.75 6.37 -20.96
C ASP A 69 24.38 7.74 -21.27
N GLU A 70 24.96 7.93 -22.46
CA GLU A 70 25.54 9.20 -22.85
C GLU A 70 24.53 10.30 -23.21
N LEU A 71 23.44 9.95 -23.87
CA LEU A 71 22.35 10.89 -24.19
C LEU A 71 21.58 11.25 -22.92
N LEU A 72 21.37 10.30 -22.03
CA LEU A 72 20.75 10.49 -20.74
C LEU A 72 21.58 11.47 -19.89
N ASN A 73 22.88 11.22 -19.74
CA ASN A 73 23.79 12.10 -19.00
C ASN A 73 23.83 13.52 -19.56
N LYS A 74 23.77 13.68 -20.88
CA LYS A 74 23.73 14.99 -21.54
C LYS A 74 22.41 15.71 -21.32
N TYR A 75 21.29 14.97 -21.34
CA TYR A 75 19.94 15.49 -21.08
C TYR A 75 19.76 15.85 -19.61
N LEU A 76 20.26 15.00 -18.69
CA LEU A 76 20.22 15.20 -17.25
C LEU A 76 21.06 16.40 -16.82
N SER A 77 22.22 16.63 -17.45
CA SER A 77 23.08 17.78 -17.14
C SER A 77 22.46 19.13 -17.55
N GLN A 78 21.54 19.11 -18.50
CA GLN A 78 20.88 20.32 -19.03
C GLN A 78 19.49 20.57 -18.42
N ASN A 79 18.87 19.59 -17.77
CA ASN A 79 17.47 19.69 -17.36
C ASN A 79 17.18 19.06 -16.00
N LYS A 80 17.30 19.86 -14.92
CA LYS A 80 16.99 19.42 -13.54
C LYS A 80 15.59 18.81 -13.39
N LYS A 81 14.62 19.16 -14.24
CA LYS A 81 13.27 18.58 -14.21
C LYS A 81 13.25 17.14 -14.74
N ALA A 82 14.12 16.77 -15.67
CA ALA A 82 14.19 15.41 -16.18
C ALA A 82 14.76 14.44 -15.14
N VAL A 83 15.82 14.84 -14.43
CA VAL A 83 16.38 14.06 -13.30
C VAL A 83 15.33 13.77 -12.23
N LEU A 84 14.59 14.80 -11.85
CA LEU A 84 13.52 14.64 -10.87
C LEU A 84 12.43 13.68 -11.37
N GLY A 85 12.09 13.76 -12.68
CA GLY A 85 11.12 12.86 -13.31
C GLY A 85 11.52 11.39 -13.24
N GLU A 86 12.80 11.06 -13.47
CA GLU A 86 13.30 9.69 -13.38
C GLU A 86 13.32 9.15 -11.94
N ILE A 87 13.73 9.99 -10.99
CA ILE A 87 13.66 9.62 -9.57
C ILE A 87 12.22 9.32 -9.17
N ILE A 88 11.28 10.17 -9.55
CA ILE A 88 9.85 9.96 -9.28
C ILE A 88 9.37 8.66 -9.93
N ALA A 89 9.73 8.40 -11.19
CA ALA A 89 9.33 7.19 -11.90
C ALA A 89 9.88 5.92 -11.22
N THR A 90 11.12 5.95 -10.73
CA THR A 90 11.72 4.85 -9.99
C THR A 90 10.98 4.60 -8.67
N ILE A 91 10.71 5.64 -7.90
CA ILE A 91 9.94 5.53 -6.65
C ILE A 91 8.54 4.99 -6.92
N GLN A 92 7.87 5.45 -7.97
CA GLN A 92 6.55 4.98 -8.34
C GLN A 92 6.57 3.50 -8.74
N LYS A 93 7.60 3.03 -9.43
CA LYS A 93 7.76 1.62 -9.77
C LYS A 93 7.90 0.77 -8.52
N GLU A 94 8.80 1.11 -7.61
CA GLU A 94 8.99 0.38 -6.35
C GLU A 94 7.70 0.33 -5.52
N GLN A 95 6.97 1.44 -5.42
CA GLN A 95 5.69 1.50 -4.73
C GLN A 95 4.64 0.62 -5.43
N ASN A 96 4.57 0.66 -6.76
CA ASN A 96 3.67 -0.16 -7.55
C ASN A 96 3.95 -1.66 -7.38
N ASP A 97 5.22 -2.05 -7.34
CA ASP A 97 5.63 -3.44 -7.12
C ASP A 97 5.15 -3.95 -5.75
N ILE A 98 5.22 -3.11 -4.71
CA ILE A 98 4.69 -3.44 -3.37
C ILE A 98 3.16 -3.56 -3.41
N ILE A 99 2.48 -2.62 -4.04
CA ILE A 99 1.00 -2.61 -4.14
C ILE A 99 0.51 -3.90 -4.80
N ARG A 100 1.18 -4.38 -5.84
CA ARG A 100 0.76 -5.51 -6.67
C ARG A 100 1.26 -6.88 -6.20
N GLN A 101 2.04 -6.94 -5.13
CA GLN A 101 2.44 -8.22 -4.54
C GLN A 101 1.23 -9.08 -4.17
N SER A 102 1.39 -10.40 -4.26
CA SER A 102 0.35 -11.36 -3.88
C SER A 102 -0.18 -11.10 -2.46
N PRO A 103 -1.52 -11.09 -2.25
CA PRO A 103 -2.10 -10.90 -0.92
C PRO A 103 -1.83 -12.08 0.03
N TYR A 104 -1.46 -13.24 -0.50
CA TYR A 104 -1.20 -14.46 0.28
C TYR A 104 0.22 -14.51 0.87
N LYS A 105 1.03 -13.48 0.65
CA LYS A 105 2.38 -13.38 1.21
C LYS A 105 2.45 -12.25 2.23
N SER A 106 2.99 -12.56 3.41
CA SER A 106 3.34 -11.54 4.39
C SER A 106 4.50 -10.70 3.87
N MET A 107 4.47 -9.40 4.17
CA MET A 107 5.54 -8.47 3.77
C MET A 107 5.83 -7.47 4.87
N ILE A 108 7.06 -7.00 4.91
CA ILE A 108 7.51 -5.88 5.72
C ILE A 108 7.95 -4.77 4.77
N VAL A 109 7.33 -3.59 4.89
CA VAL A 109 7.68 -2.41 4.09
C VAL A 109 8.44 -1.44 4.97
N GLN A 110 9.72 -1.23 4.64
CA GLN A 110 10.61 -0.33 5.35
C GLN A 110 10.93 0.91 4.49
N GLY A 111 11.12 2.04 5.11
CA GLY A 111 11.48 3.28 4.42
C GLY A 111 11.51 4.46 5.38
N ALA A 112 12.13 5.56 4.95
CA ALA A 112 12.22 6.80 5.71
C ALA A 112 10.84 7.41 6.02
N ALA A 113 10.77 8.32 6.97
CA ALA A 113 9.57 9.13 7.19
C ALA A 113 9.23 9.91 5.91
N GLY A 114 7.94 9.95 5.54
CA GLY A 114 7.49 10.62 4.32
C GLY A 114 7.69 9.83 3.01
N SER A 115 8.23 8.60 3.02
CA SER A 115 8.42 7.78 1.81
C SER A 115 7.13 7.21 1.23
N GLY A 116 5.96 7.53 1.77
CA GLY A 116 4.67 7.07 1.26
C GLY A 116 4.21 5.68 1.74
N LYS A 117 4.83 5.08 2.78
CA LYS A 117 4.47 3.74 3.26
C LYS A 117 2.99 3.57 3.55
N THR A 118 2.38 4.53 4.24
CA THR A 118 0.94 4.50 4.56
C THR A 118 0.09 4.61 3.29
N THR A 119 0.48 5.49 2.38
CA THR A 119 -0.19 5.65 1.07
C THR A 119 -0.14 4.35 0.28
N VAL A 120 1.03 3.71 0.20
CA VAL A 120 1.21 2.42 -0.47
C VAL A 120 0.32 1.33 0.17
N ALA A 121 0.24 1.29 1.50
CA ALA A 121 -0.63 0.33 2.20
C ALA A 121 -2.11 0.52 1.86
N MET A 122 -2.59 1.77 1.78
CA MET A 122 -3.98 2.07 1.41
C MET A 122 -4.27 1.71 -0.06
N HIS A 123 -3.38 2.07 -0.98
CA HIS A 123 -3.51 1.68 -2.39
C HIS A 123 -3.47 0.16 -2.56
N ARG A 124 -2.66 -0.55 -1.77
CA ARG A 124 -2.62 -2.00 -1.78
C ARG A 124 -3.95 -2.63 -1.36
N ILE A 125 -4.61 -2.11 -0.34
CA ILE A 125 -5.96 -2.57 0.06
C ILE A 125 -6.93 -2.40 -1.12
N SER A 126 -6.96 -1.21 -1.74
CA SER A 126 -7.79 -0.94 -2.91
C SER A 126 -7.49 -1.90 -4.08
N TYR A 127 -6.20 -2.14 -4.36
CA TYR A 127 -5.77 -3.09 -5.39
C TYR A 127 -6.24 -4.52 -5.11
N ILE A 128 -6.09 -5.00 -3.87
CA ILE A 128 -6.50 -6.36 -3.48
C ILE A 128 -8.03 -6.49 -3.59
N LEU A 129 -8.78 -5.54 -3.09
CA LEU A 129 -10.25 -5.57 -3.17
C LEU A 129 -10.77 -5.54 -4.60
N TYR A 130 -10.04 -4.87 -5.52
CA TYR A 130 -10.40 -4.82 -6.93
C TYR A 130 -10.09 -6.14 -7.66
N ASN A 131 -8.89 -6.71 -7.46
CA ASN A 131 -8.40 -7.84 -8.23
C ASN A 131 -8.74 -9.21 -7.62
N TYR A 132 -9.05 -9.26 -6.33
CA TYR A 132 -9.34 -10.47 -5.58
C TYR A 132 -10.70 -10.39 -4.88
N GLU A 133 -11.68 -9.75 -5.52
CA GLU A 133 -13.04 -9.53 -4.97
C GLU A 133 -13.79 -10.80 -4.58
N LYS A 134 -13.41 -11.95 -5.16
CA LYS A 134 -13.97 -13.25 -4.82
C LYS A 134 -13.43 -13.80 -3.51
N ASP A 135 -12.16 -13.48 -3.19
CA ASP A 135 -11.43 -14.05 -2.08
C ASP A 135 -11.44 -13.13 -0.85
N PHE A 136 -11.49 -11.80 -1.07
CA PHE A 136 -11.41 -10.80 -0.01
C PHE A 136 -12.55 -9.79 -0.05
N LYS A 137 -13.08 -9.48 1.11
CA LYS A 137 -14.08 -8.44 1.32
C LYS A 137 -13.52 -7.35 2.25
N PRO A 138 -14.04 -6.12 2.21
CA PRO A 138 -13.56 -5.05 3.09
C PRO A 138 -13.54 -5.40 4.58
N VAL A 139 -14.49 -6.22 5.02
CA VAL A 139 -14.60 -6.67 6.42
C VAL A 139 -13.48 -7.61 6.88
N ASP A 140 -12.74 -8.20 5.92
CA ASP A 140 -11.61 -9.09 6.19
C ASP A 140 -10.32 -8.31 6.47
N PHE A 141 -10.32 -7.00 6.22
CA PHE A 141 -9.17 -6.15 6.44
C PHE A 141 -9.24 -5.43 7.78
N TYR A 142 -8.10 -5.41 8.44
CA TYR A 142 -7.87 -4.67 9.67
C TYR A 142 -6.68 -3.74 9.49
N ILE A 143 -6.90 -2.45 9.72
CA ILE A 143 -5.82 -1.46 9.78
C ILE A 143 -5.55 -1.19 11.25
N VAL A 144 -4.40 -1.63 11.72
CA VAL A 144 -3.97 -1.41 13.09
C VAL A 144 -2.94 -0.27 13.10
N GLY A 145 -3.29 0.82 13.74
CA GLY A 145 -2.43 2.01 13.83
C GLY A 145 -1.91 2.24 15.24
N SER A 146 -0.82 2.99 15.35
CA SER A 146 -0.21 3.36 16.63
C SER A 146 -1.06 4.36 17.44
N ASN A 147 -1.89 5.14 16.75
CA ASN A 147 -2.74 6.16 17.39
C ASN A 147 -3.96 6.51 16.54
N LYS A 148 -4.95 7.13 17.17
CA LYS A 148 -6.21 7.52 16.54
C LYS A 148 -6.06 8.63 15.48
N ILE A 149 -5.06 9.48 15.58
CA ILE A 149 -4.82 10.57 14.60
C ILE A 149 -4.47 9.96 13.24
N LEU A 150 -3.55 8.98 13.23
CA LEU A 150 -3.19 8.24 12.02
C LEU A 150 -4.41 7.51 11.43
N LEU A 151 -5.20 6.84 12.27
CA LEU A 151 -6.39 6.13 11.83
C LEU A 151 -7.43 7.07 11.23
N ASN A 152 -7.67 8.23 11.83
CA ASN A 152 -8.58 9.24 11.29
C ASN A 152 -8.12 9.75 9.91
N TYR A 153 -6.81 9.97 9.73
CA TYR A 153 -6.26 10.32 8.42
C TYR A 153 -6.53 9.22 7.38
N ILE A 154 -6.26 7.97 7.73
CA ILE A 154 -6.52 6.82 6.84
C ILE A 154 -8.00 6.75 6.49
N THR A 155 -8.90 6.92 7.46
CA THR A 155 -10.36 6.93 7.25
C THR A 155 -10.79 7.98 6.23
N SER A 156 -10.13 9.14 6.21
CA SER A 156 -10.49 10.22 5.29
C SER A 156 -10.03 9.96 3.85
N VAL A 157 -9.02 9.13 3.64
CA VAL A 157 -8.43 8.86 2.31
C VAL A 157 -8.98 7.59 1.65
N LEU A 158 -9.37 6.58 2.43
CA LEU A 158 -9.84 5.31 1.89
C LEU A 158 -11.04 5.43 0.92
N PRO A 159 -12.05 6.30 1.16
CA PRO A 159 -13.16 6.49 0.23
C PRO A 159 -12.71 6.96 -1.16
N ASP A 160 -11.67 7.80 -1.24
CA ASP A 160 -11.12 8.30 -2.52
C ASP A 160 -10.47 7.17 -3.33
N LEU A 161 -10.18 6.04 -2.68
CA LEU A 161 -9.65 4.82 -3.28
C LEU A 161 -10.72 3.73 -3.49
N ASP A 162 -12.00 4.08 -3.44
CA ASP A 162 -13.14 3.13 -3.50
C ASP A 162 -13.12 2.06 -2.40
N VAL A 163 -12.55 2.37 -1.23
CA VAL A 163 -12.43 1.44 -0.11
C VAL A 163 -13.34 1.86 1.03
N ASN A 164 -14.40 1.09 1.26
CA ASN A 164 -15.34 1.31 2.35
C ASN A 164 -15.50 0.04 3.19
N GLY A 165 -15.74 0.20 4.50
CA GLY A 165 -16.04 -0.91 5.39
C GLY A 165 -14.81 -1.67 5.93
N VAL A 166 -13.60 -1.18 5.70
CA VAL A 166 -12.38 -1.71 6.32
C VAL A 166 -12.34 -1.31 7.80
N ARG A 167 -12.05 -2.27 8.66
CA ARG A 167 -11.98 -2.05 10.11
C ARG A 167 -10.67 -1.38 10.51
N GLN A 168 -10.78 -0.39 11.38
CA GLN A 168 -9.65 0.37 11.86
C GLN A 168 -9.65 0.38 13.37
N MET A 169 -8.52 0.13 13.97
CA MET A 169 -8.37 0.08 15.42
C MET A 169 -6.94 0.37 15.86
N THR A 170 -6.77 0.80 17.10
CA THR A 170 -5.46 0.85 17.72
C THR A 170 -4.99 -0.55 18.13
N MET A 171 -3.70 -0.68 18.44
CA MET A 171 -3.17 -1.94 18.98
C MET A 171 -3.87 -2.35 20.28
N GLU A 172 -4.18 -1.38 21.14
CA GLU A 172 -4.90 -1.62 22.38
C GLU A 172 -6.31 -2.18 22.12
N GLU A 173 -7.04 -1.56 21.18
CA GLU A 173 -8.37 -2.02 20.79
C GLU A 173 -8.33 -3.43 20.17
N LEU A 174 -7.27 -3.74 19.39
CA LEU A 174 -7.05 -5.08 18.86
C LEU A 174 -6.85 -6.11 19.97
N PHE A 175 -5.99 -5.81 20.95
CA PHE A 175 -5.75 -6.71 22.07
C PHE A 175 -7.00 -6.91 22.93
N VAL A 176 -7.73 -5.84 23.24
CA VAL A 176 -9.01 -5.94 23.94
C VAL A 176 -9.94 -6.87 23.20
N ARG A 177 -10.06 -6.71 21.89
CA ARG A 177 -10.92 -7.55 21.08
C ARG A 177 -10.49 -9.02 21.10
N LEU A 178 -9.22 -9.31 20.90
CA LEU A 178 -8.70 -10.68 20.85
C LEU A 178 -8.79 -11.40 22.21
N LEU A 179 -8.61 -10.67 23.31
CA LEU A 179 -8.56 -11.25 24.65
C LEU A 179 -9.93 -11.34 25.33
N TYR A 180 -10.87 -10.48 24.94
CA TYR A 180 -12.15 -10.31 25.63
C TYR A 180 -13.37 -10.45 24.70
N GLU A 181 -13.20 -10.92 23.47
CA GLU A 181 -14.31 -11.09 22.53
C GLU A 181 -15.40 -12.04 23.07
N ASP A 182 -15.00 -13.02 23.89
CA ASP A 182 -15.89 -13.96 24.56
C ASP A 182 -16.35 -13.50 25.96
N TRP A 183 -15.81 -12.40 26.47
CA TRP A 183 -16.19 -11.85 27.76
C TRP A 183 -17.18 -10.70 27.59
N ASN A 184 -18.39 -10.95 28.00
CA ASN A 184 -19.50 -9.99 28.00
C ASN A 184 -19.29 -8.87 29.04
N SER A 185 -18.09 -8.37 29.21
CA SER A 185 -17.77 -7.29 30.12
C SER A 185 -17.64 -5.97 29.37
N ASP A 186 -18.63 -5.19 29.49
CA ASP A 186 -18.84 -3.82 29.09
C ASP A 186 -17.72 -2.87 29.47
N ARG A 187 -16.47 -3.12 29.49
CA ARG A 187 -15.58 -2.06 29.90
C ARG A 187 -14.24 -2.37 30.51
N GLN A 188 -13.45 -3.16 29.90
CA GLN A 188 -12.06 -3.10 30.35
C GLN A 188 -11.24 -2.30 29.36
N SER A 189 -11.05 -1.03 29.68
CA SER A 189 -10.01 -0.24 29.02
C SER A 189 -8.65 -0.69 29.57
N ILE A 190 -7.75 -1.10 28.66
CA ILE A 190 -6.34 -1.26 29.04
C ILE A 190 -5.82 0.13 29.40
N ALA A 191 -5.40 0.31 30.64
CA ALA A 191 -4.84 1.59 31.07
C ALA A 191 -3.59 1.91 30.21
N PRO A 192 -3.43 3.14 29.71
CA PRO A 192 -2.24 3.52 28.97
C PRO A 192 -0.98 3.20 29.78
N LEU A 193 0.04 2.64 29.15
CA LEU A 193 1.31 2.27 29.79
C LEU A 193 1.93 3.41 30.61
N ALA A 194 1.78 4.65 30.12
CA ALA A 194 2.25 5.85 30.83
C ALA A 194 1.50 6.10 32.16
N GLN A 195 0.28 5.64 32.28
CA GLN A 195 -0.53 5.79 33.51
C GLN A 195 -0.24 4.65 34.47
N ALA A 196 -0.04 3.43 33.96
CA ALA A 196 0.37 2.27 34.75
C ALA A 196 1.77 2.46 35.35
N SER A 197 2.72 3.07 34.63
CA SER A 197 4.08 3.31 35.11
C SER A 197 4.18 4.30 36.27
N LYS A 198 3.22 5.25 36.39
CA LYS A 198 3.19 6.21 37.51
C LYS A 198 2.63 5.59 38.78
N THR A 199 1.75 4.61 38.67
CA THR A 199 1.04 4.03 39.80
C THR A 199 1.69 2.74 40.29
N PHE A 200 2.31 1.97 39.39
CA PHE A 200 2.92 0.68 39.71
C PHE A 200 4.20 0.47 38.89
N PRO A 201 5.38 0.76 39.47
CA PRO A 201 6.66 0.50 38.78
C PRO A 201 6.85 -0.94 38.30
N GLU A 202 6.25 -1.90 38.99
CA GLU A 202 6.26 -3.32 38.60
C GLU A 202 5.43 -3.61 37.34
N ALA A 203 4.47 -2.76 36.99
CA ALA A 203 3.69 -2.90 35.77
C ALA A 203 4.55 -2.70 34.51
N MET A 204 5.64 -1.97 34.60
CA MET A 204 6.60 -1.84 33.49
C MET A 204 7.32 -3.16 33.17
N LYS A 205 7.57 -3.99 34.18
CA LYS A 205 8.18 -5.30 33.97
C LYS A 205 7.25 -6.23 33.18
N ARG A 206 5.94 -6.12 33.40
CA ARG A 206 4.91 -6.96 32.74
C ARG A 206 4.81 -6.73 31.22
N GLY A 207 5.40 -5.67 30.69
CA GLY A 207 5.46 -5.39 29.26
C GLY A 207 6.78 -5.78 28.60
N THR A 208 7.70 -6.42 29.33
CA THR A 208 9.00 -6.85 28.78
C THR A 208 8.95 -8.30 28.28
N LEU A 209 9.84 -8.60 27.33
CA LEU A 209 10.03 -9.98 26.84
C LEU A 209 10.51 -10.90 27.97
N ASP A 210 11.33 -10.43 28.89
CA ASP A 210 11.80 -11.22 30.03
C ASP A 210 10.63 -11.69 30.89
N TRP A 211 9.68 -10.80 31.18
CA TRP A 211 8.49 -11.18 31.92
C TRP A 211 7.60 -12.17 31.14
N PHE A 212 7.52 -12.04 29.82
CA PHE A 212 6.82 -13.00 28.99
C PHE A 212 7.43 -14.39 29.08
N TYR A 213 8.76 -14.50 28.98
CA TYR A 213 9.47 -15.79 29.12
C TYR A 213 9.34 -16.38 30.53
N ASP A 214 9.37 -15.56 31.57
CA ASP A 214 9.13 -15.99 32.95
C ASP A 214 7.72 -16.55 33.11
N LEU A 215 6.71 -15.89 32.50
CA LEU A 215 5.32 -16.36 32.53
C LEU A 215 5.16 -17.65 31.71
N GLU A 216 5.75 -17.75 30.54
CA GLU A 216 5.74 -18.95 29.72
C GLU A 216 6.37 -20.14 30.46
N ALA A 217 7.53 -19.96 31.07
CA ALA A 217 8.20 -20.96 31.88
C ALA A 217 7.33 -21.40 33.07
N PHE A 218 6.66 -20.46 33.74
CA PHE A 218 5.72 -20.75 34.82
C PHE A 218 4.54 -21.61 34.32
N CYS A 219 3.90 -21.23 33.19
CA CYS A 219 2.79 -21.97 32.63
C CYS A 219 3.17 -23.39 32.13
N LEU A 220 4.43 -23.60 31.73
CA LEU A 220 4.92 -24.92 31.31
C LEU A 220 5.31 -25.84 32.49
N ALA A 221 5.53 -25.26 33.66
CA ALA A 221 5.91 -26.00 34.87
C ALA A 221 4.69 -26.53 35.70
N TYR A 222 3.50 -26.06 35.37
CA TYR A 222 2.22 -26.43 36.00
C TYR A 222 1.24 -26.98 34.96
#